data_a587aa8db1b4e9d977555f05f6f58400
#
_entry.id   a587aa8db1b4e9d977555f05f6f58400
#
_cell.length_a   1.000
_cell.length_b   1.000
_cell.length_c   1.000
_cell.angle_alpha   90.00
_cell.angle_beta   90.00
_cell.angle_gamma   90.00
#
_symmetry.space_group_name_H-M   'P 1'
#
loop_
_entity.id
_entity.type
_entity.pdbx_description
1 polymer ?
#
loop_
_entity_poly.entity_id
_entity_poly.type
_entity_poly.pdbx_seq_one_letter_code
_entity_poly.pdbx_strand_id
1 'polypeptide(L)' 'MAKEANIETQSYEEAFQELEGIVADLEAQVSDLDQAIKLFERGQALAKHCSTMLEKAELRVQELTEDGELRGSSED' A
#
# COMPACT_ATOMS: atom_id res chain seq x y z
N MET A 1 11.14 15.61 -11.53
CA MET A 1 10.90 15.37 -11.27
C MET A 1 10.61 14.60 -10.93
N ALA A 2 10.57 14.30 -10.65
CA ALA A 2 10.37 13.48 -10.26
C ALA A 2 9.55 12.98 -10.24
N LYS A 3 9.26 12.66 -10.61
CA LYS A 3 8.49 12.22 -10.69
C LYS A 3 8.17 11.15 -10.14
N GLU A 4 8.80 10.50 -10.03
CA GLU A 4 8.42 9.52 -9.40
C GLU A 4 8.32 9.83 -8.08
N ALA A 5 7.20 9.89 -7.50
CA ALA A 5 7.01 10.20 -6.16
C ALA A 5 7.75 9.22 -5.34
N ASN A 6 8.30 9.68 -4.28
CA ASN A 6 8.98 8.82 -3.36
C ASN A 6 7.92 8.02 -2.66
N ILE A 7 7.95 6.72 -2.84
CA ILE A 7 6.92 5.88 -2.27
C ILE A 7 6.84 6.05 -0.78
N GLU A 8 7.97 6.22 -0.13
CA GLU A 8 7.96 6.31 1.32
C GLU A 8 7.24 7.51 1.86
N THR A 9 7.07 8.54 1.06
CA THR A 9 6.35 9.70 1.54
C THR A 9 4.89 9.69 1.14
N GLN A 10 4.44 8.67 0.44
CA GLN A 10 3.04 8.63 0.03
C GLN A 10 2.17 8.15 1.17
N SER A 11 0.96 8.68 1.24
CA SER A 11 0.01 8.18 2.20
C SER A 11 -0.47 6.81 1.72
N TYR A 12 -1.14 6.09 2.61
CA TYR A 12 -1.65 4.79 2.25
C TYR A 12 -2.60 4.93 1.06
N GLU A 13 -3.46 5.93 1.10
CA GLU A 13 -4.41 6.08 0.01
C GLU A 13 -3.73 6.40 -1.30
N GLU A 14 -2.72 7.26 -1.26
CA GLU A 14 -2.01 7.57 -2.48
C GLU A 14 -1.30 6.35 -3.04
N ALA A 15 -0.65 5.60 -2.18
CA ALA A 15 0.07 4.42 -2.64
C ALA A 15 -0.89 3.37 -3.17
N PHE A 16 -2.02 3.22 -2.50
CA PHE A 16 -2.98 2.23 -2.92
C PHE A 16 -3.59 2.59 -4.27
N GLN A 17 -3.87 3.87 -4.48
CA GLN A 17 -4.40 4.29 -5.76
C GLN A 17 -3.41 4.08 -6.87
N GLU A 18 -2.16 4.36 -6.62
CA GLU A 18 -1.17 4.14 -7.65
C GLU A 18 -1.05 2.65 -7.94
N LEU A 19 -1.12 1.82 -6.93
CA LEU A 19 -1.04 0.39 -7.12
C LEU A 19 -2.22 -0.10 -7.95
N GLU A 20 -3.39 0.41 -7.69
CA GLU A 20 -4.55 0.03 -8.48
C GLU A 20 -4.37 0.40 -9.94
N GLY A 21 -3.79 1.55 -10.20
CA GLY A 21 -3.53 1.97 -11.55
C GLY A 21 -2.53 1.06 -12.24
N ILE A 22 -1.53 0.61 -11.52
CA ILE A 22 -0.54 -0.29 -12.10
C ILE A 22 -1.19 -1.63 -12.44
N VAL A 23 -2.02 -2.14 -11.56
CA VAL A 23 -2.69 -3.40 -11.84
C VAL A 23 -3.57 -3.26 -13.08
N ALA A 24 -4.27 -2.16 -13.19
CA ALA A 24 -5.10 -1.93 -14.36
C ALA A 24 -4.27 -1.88 -15.63
N ASP A 25 -3.12 -1.21 -15.55
CA ASP A 25 -2.26 -1.13 -16.70
C ASP A 25 -1.74 -2.51 -17.11
N LEU A 26 -1.37 -3.31 -16.14
CA LEU A 26 -0.87 -4.64 -16.45
C LEU A 26 -1.97 -5.51 -17.04
N GLU A 27 -3.18 -5.33 -16.53
CA GLU A 27 -4.28 -6.11 -17.07
C GLU A 27 -4.67 -5.69 -18.46
N ALA A 28 -4.32 -4.48 -18.83
CA ALA A 28 -4.68 -3.98 -20.14
C ALA A 28 -3.76 -4.46 -21.23
N GLN A 29 -2.97 -5.46 -20.98
CA GLN A 29 -2.16 -6.00 -22.03
C GLN A 29 -1.09 -5.07 -22.47
N VAL A 30 -0.15 -4.82 -21.64
CA VAL A 30 0.98 -4.02 -21.98
C VAL A 30 1.77 -4.76 -23.02
N SER A 31 2.04 -4.13 -24.13
CA SER A 31 2.75 -4.82 -25.17
C SER A 31 4.26 -4.77 -25.00
N ASP A 32 4.75 -3.88 -24.19
CA ASP A 32 6.18 -3.73 -23.99
C ASP A 32 6.58 -4.47 -22.73
N LEU A 33 7.36 -5.52 -22.88
CA LEU A 33 7.74 -6.32 -21.73
C LEU A 33 8.58 -5.54 -20.75
N ASP A 34 9.48 -4.70 -21.22
CA ASP A 34 10.28 -3.92 -20.31
C ASP A 34 9.42 -3.00 -19.46
N GLN A 35 8.41 -2.41 -20.07
CA GLN A 35 7.54 -1.56 -19.32
C GLN A 35 6.71 -2.34 -18.33
N ALA A 36 6.27 -3.53 -18.72
CA ALA A 36 5.51 -4.36 -17.80
C ALA A 36 6.35 -4.73 -16.59
N ILE A 37 7.62 -5.03 -16.79
CA ILE A 37 8.48 -5.35 -15.69
C ILE A 37 8.67 -4.16 -14.76
N LYS A 38 8.83 -2.97 -15.32
CA LYS A 38 8.98 -1.80 -14.49
C LYS A 38 7.73 -1.52 -13.69
N LEU A 39 6.58 -1.69 -14.29
CA LEU A 39 5.33 -1.51 -13.57
C LEU A 39 5.20 -2.53 -12.47
N PHE A 40 5.59 -3.77 -12.74
CA PHE A 40 5.49 -4.80 -11.74
C PHE A 40 6.41 -4.49 -10.57
N GLU A 41 7.62 -4.03 -10.85
CA GLU A 41 8.55 -3.69 -9.78
C GLU A 41 8.02 -2.55 -8.93
N ARG A 42 7.48 -1.54 -9.58
CA ARG A 42 6.90 -0.43 -8.83
C ARG A 42 5.72 -0.90 -7.99
N GLY A 43 4.90 -1.77 -8.57
CA GLY A 43 3.75 -2.30 -7.85
C GLY A 43 4.17 -3.08 -6.62
N GLN A 44 5.25 -3.86 -6.74
CA GLN A 44 5.72 -4.58 -5.58
C GLN A 44 6.19 -3.64 -4.48
N ALA A 45 6.87 -2.57 -4.84
CA ALA A 45 7.32 -1.62 -3.84
C ALA A 45 6.14 -0.92 -3.18
N LEU A 46 5.13 -0.57 -3.96
CA LEU A 46 3.95 0.06 -3.40
C LEU A 46 3.20 -0.91 -2.50
N ALA A 47 3.11 -2.16 -2.89
CA ALA A 47 2.41 -3.13 -2.09
C ALA A 47 3.12 -3.32 -0.75
N LYS A 48 4.45 -3.32 -0.77
CA LYS A 48 5.17 -3.46 0.45
C LYS A 48 4.96 -2.25 1.35
N HIS A 49 4.96 -1.06 0.76
CA HIS A 49 4.75 0.16 1.54
C HIS A 49 3.36 0.13 2.18
N CYS A 50 2.34 -0.28 1.43
CA CYS A 50 1.00 -0.35 1.98
C CYS A 50 0.93 -1.38 3.10
N SER A 51 1.58 -2.50 2.92
CA SER A 51 1.58 -3.53 3.93
C SER A 51 2.24 -3.05 5.21
N THR A 52 3.35 -2.34 5.07
CA THR A 52 4.04 -1.79 6.23
C THR A 52 3.15 -0.79 6.96
N MET A 53 2.45 0.04 6.21
CA MET A 53 1.59 1.02 6.85
C MET A 53 0.42 0.36 7.55
N LEU A 54 -0.10 -0.72 6.97
CA LEU A 54 -1.17 -1.42 7.62
C LEU A 54 -0.69 -2.08 8.90
N GLU A 55 0.52 -2.62 8.90
CA GLU A 55 1.05 -3.19 10.10
C GLU A 55 1.19 -2.17 11.20
N LYS A 56 1.67 -0.97 10.84
CA LYS A 56 1.80 0.07 11.82
C LYS A 56 0.45 0.50 12.37
N ALA A 57 -0.53 0.58 11.48
CA ALA A 57 -1.86 0.97 11.92
C ALA A 57 -2.45 -0.08 12.85
N GLU A 58 -2.20 -1.35 12.54
CA GLU A 58 -2.70 -2.40 13.40
C GLU A 58 -2.06 -2.36 14.77
N LEU A 59 -0.77 -2.06 14.82
CA LEU A 59 -0.14 -1.94 16.10
C LEU A 59 -0.71 -0.79 16.91
N ARG A 60 -0.98 0.31 16.26
CA ARG A 60 -1.56 1.42 16.98
C ARG A 60 -2.95 1.09 17.52
N VAL A 61 -3.71 0.36 16.72
CA VAL A 61 -5.02 -0.04 17.19
C VAL A 61 -4.90 -0.97 18.37
N GLN A 62 -3.92 -1.88 18.32
CA GLN A 62 -3.73 -2.74 19.46
C GLN A 62 -3.37 -1.98 20.70
N GLU A 63 -2.51 -0.98 20.57
CA GLU A 63 -2.15 -0.18 21.72
C GLU A 63 -3.35 0.54 22.28
N LEU A 64 -4.18 1.06 21.42
CA LEU A 64 -5.36 1.74 21.88
C LEU A 64 -6.31 0.81 22.57
N THR A 65 -6.48 -0.39 22.05
CA THR A 65 -7.40 -1.29 22.69
C THR A 65 -6.88 -1.80 24.00
N GLU A 66 -5.58 -1.97 24.10
CA GLU A 66 -5.05 -2.40 25.36
C GLU A 66 -5.20 -1.37 26.42
N ASP A 67 -5.05 -0.09 26.08
CA ASP A 67 -5.20 0.92 27.00
C ASP A 67 -6.58 1.26 27.23
N GLY A 68 -7.43 1.09 26.28
CA GLY A 68 -8.68 1.64 26.37
C GLY A 68 -9.74 0.71 26.32
N GLU A 69 -10.81 1.13 26.05
CA GLU A 69 -11.85 0.40 26.08
C GLU A 69 -12.25 -0.23 24.90
N LEU A 70 -11.65 0.00 23.83
CA LEU A 70 -12.08 -0.55 22.62
C LEU A 70 -12.02 -2.03 22.60
N ARG A 71 -11.25 -2.62 23.48
CA ARG A 71 -11.11 -3.93 23.40
C ARG A 71 -12.26 -4.68 23.71
N GLY A 72 -13.07 -4.19 24.42
CA GLY A 72 -14.22 -4.92 24.76
C GLY A 72 -14.99 -5.36 23.59
N SER A 73 -15.02 -4.61 22.59
CA SER A 73 -15.83 -4.95 21.52
C SER A 73 -15.29 -6.08 20.73
N SER A 74 -14.06 -6.25 20.77
CA SER A 74 -13.57 -7.21 19.95
C SER A 74 -13.77 -8.54 20.44
N GLU A 75 -13.99 -8.75 21.50
CA GLU A 75 -14.00 -9.92 21.84
C GLU A 75 -15.00 -10.50 21.92
N ASP A 76 -15.44 -10.30 21.69
CA ASP A 76 -16.38 -10.97 21.76
C ASP A 76 -16.81 -11.11 21.73
#